data_8860249ee67edde91bf41c62646d2b09
#
_entry.id   8860249ee67edde91bf41c62646d2b09
#
_cell.length_a   1.000
_cell.length_b   1.000
_cell.length_c   1.000
_cell.angle_alpha   90.00
_cell.angle_beta   90.00
_cell.angle_gamma   90.00
#
_symmetry.space_group_name_H-M   'P 1'
#
loop_
_entity.id
_entity.type
_entity.pdbx_description
1 polymer ?
#
loop_
_entity_poly.entity_id
_entity_poly.type
_entity_poly.pdbx_seq_one_letter_code
_entity_poly.pdbx_strand_id
1 'polypeptide(L)'
;QHFNFNSIFHRHIKLFSKKFIHSFKGKKFKPMDLSTSKRVCTGITTNNKVEPKIGTHDGVFHCDEILACFILKKLPHYYNATIIRTRDETKLAECDVVVDVGGVYDPAIHRYDHHQRSFQETFSSLVPSKPWTTRLSSAGLVYVHFGRNVIAHLLNIESNDDLIDAVYDKVYENFIQEIDGIDNGIGICEGEQKYRITTHLSARIGNLNPSWNEPSNDALIQQRFERAMQLAGEEFQDKVFYYAHS
;
A
#
# COMPACT_ATOMS: atom_id res chain seq x y z
N GLN A 1 38.02 -9.85 17.02
CA GLN A 1 37.94 -9.07 15.76
C GLN A 1 36.46 -8.78 15.50
N HIS A 2 36.02 -7.56 15.80
CA HIS A 2 34.68 -7.08 15.53
C HIS A 2 34.62 -6.61 14.08
N PHE A 3 33.90 -7.32 13.23
CA PHE A 3 33.57 -6.87 11.86
C PHE A 3 32.38 -5.89 11.91
N ASN A 4 32.61 -4.67 11.47
CA ASN A 4 31.65 -3.57 11.46
C ASN A 4 30.76 -3.65 10.21
N PHE A 5 29.55 -4.21 10.36
CA PHE A 5 28.57 -4.43 9.27
C PHE A 5 27.93 -3.15 8.72
N ASN A 6 28.10 -2.02 9.39
CA ASN A 6 27.44 -0.76 9.01
C ASN A 6 28.10 0.02 7.86
N SER A 7 29.31 -0.36 7.40
CA SER A 7 30.00 0.42 6.37
C SER A 7 29.68 0.00 4.93
N ILE A 8 29.14 -1.21 4.73
CA ILE A 8 28.86 -1.74 3.39
C ILE A 8 27.49 -1.27 2.90
N PHE A 9 26.51 -1.15 3.79
CA PHE A 9 25.15 -0.72 3.43
C PHE A 9 25.08 0.76 3.00
N HIS A 10 25.88 1.63 3.62
CA HIS A 10 25.95 3.06 3.25
C HIS A 10 26.66 3.35 1.93
N ARG A 11 27.50 2.46 1.44
CA ARG A 11 28.21 2.64 0.16
C ARG A 11 27.33 2.33 -1.06
N HIS A 12 26.40 1.38 -0.94
CA HIS A 12 25.51 1.02 -2.05
C HIS A 12 24.45 2.09 -2.32
N ILE A 13 23.91 2.72 -1.29
CA ILE A 13 22.90 3.81 -1.44
C ILE A 13 23.53 5.06 -2.07
N LYS A 14 24.80 5.38 -1.77
CA LYS A 14 25.48 6.54 -2.38
C LYS A 14 25.91 6.32 -3.83
N LEU A 15 26.09 5.09 -4.28
CA LEU A 15 26.40 4.78 -5.68
C LEU A 15 25.16 4.84 -6.58
N PHE A 16 23.98 4.49 -6.07
CA PHE A 16 22.72 4.63 -6.82
C PHE A 16 22.34 6.08 -7.02
N SER A 17 22.52 6.94 -6.01
CA SER A 17 22.22 8.38 -6.10
C SER A 17 23.07 9.15 -7.10
N LYS A 18 24.35 8.77 -7.32
CA LYS A 18 25.26 9.48 -8.25
C LYS A 18 25.05 9.12 -9.73
N LYS A 19 24.51 7.97 -10.06
CA LYS A 19 24.20 7.61 -11.47
C LYS A 19 22.92 8.29 -11.97
N PHE A 20 22.00 8.66 -11.08
CA PHE A 20 20.73 9.31 -11.46
C PHE A 20 20.89 10.79 -11.84
N ILE A 21 21.96 11.48 -11.39
CA ILE A 21 22.15 12.93 -11.63
C ILE A 21 22.77 13.23 -13.00
N HIS A 22 23.31 12.24 -13.73
CA HIS A 22 24.02 12.49 -15.00
C HIS A 22 23.17 12.34 -16.27
N SER A 23 21.91 11.90 -16.18
CA SER A 23 21.05 11.70 -17.37
C SER A 23 20.12 12.88 -17.69
N PHE A 24 20.06 13.93 -16.87
CA PHE A 24 19.18 15.08 -17.11
C PHE A 24 19.91 16.40 -17.34
N LYS A 25 20.96 16.42 -18.17
CA LYS A 25 21.52 17.67 -18.70
C LYS A 25 21.00 17.90 -20.12
N GLY A 26 19.90 18.63 -20.26
CA GLY A 26 19.46 19.04 -21.60
C GLY A 26 18.09 19.67 -21.75
N LYS A 27 17.49 20.27 -20.71
CA LYS A 27 16.36 21.23 -20.94
C LYS A 27 16.52 22.45 -20.05
N LYS A 28 16.82 23.61 -20.66
CA LYS A 28 16.88 24.91 -19.99
C LYS A 28 15.47 25.32 -19.60
N PHE A 29 15.18 25.33 -18.29
CA PHE A 29 14.01 26.02 -17.75
C PHE A 29 14.32 27.52 -17.67
N LYS A 30 13.47 28.36 -18.25
CA LYS A 30 13.48 29.81 -18.03
C LYS A 30 12.83 30.08 -16.65
N PRO A 31 13.44 30.93 -15.81
CA PRO A 31 12.78 31.36 -14.56
C PRO A 31 11.61 32.27 -14.89
N MET A 32 10.46 32.05 -14.27
CA MET A 32 9.33 32.95 -14.28
C MET A 32 9.59 34.08 -13.27
N ASP A 33 9.56 35.30 -13.76
CA ASP A 33 9.77 36.54 -12.99
C ASP A 33 8.59 36.78 -12.03
N LEU A 34 8.85 36.80 -10.73
CA LEU A 34 7.91 37.10 -9.66
C LEU A 34 8.24 38.48 -9.08
N SER A 35 7.94 39.53 -9.81
CA SER A 35 7.90 40.87 -9.23
C SER A 35 6.50 41.46 -9.29
N THR A 36 6.10 41.96 -8.14
CA THR A 36 4.95 42.85 -7.82
C THR A 36 3.59 42.17 -7.57
N SER A 37 3.22 41.97 -6.30
CA SER A 37 2.17 42.78 -5.66
C SER A 37 2.10 42.52 -4.14
N LYS A 38 2.50 43.50 -3.34
CA LYS A 38 2.19 43.56 -1.91
C LYS A 38 0.69 43.75 -1.72
N ARG A 39 -0.02 42.73 -1.23
CA ARG A 39 -1.25 42.89 -0.47
C ARG A 39 -1.07 42.27 0.90
N VAL A 40 -0.99 43.12 1.89
CA VAL A 40 -1.13 42.76 3.30
C VAL A 40 -2.57 42.27 3.49
N CYS A 41 -2.75 41.00 3.74
CA CYS A 41 -3.97 40.42 4.29
C CYS A 41 -3.63 39.81 5.64
N THR A 42 -3.84 40.57 6.70
CA THR A 42 -3.99 40.06 8.06
C THR A 42 -5.28 39.24 8.11
N GLY A 43 -5.12 37.93 8.15
CA GLY A 43 -6.21 37.01 8.34
C GLY A 43 -5.61 35.60 8.51
N ILE A 44 -5.23 35.28 9.76
CA ILE A 44 -4.91 33.87 10.13
C ILE A 44 -6.25 33.13 10.13
N THR A 45 -6.69 32.66 8.99
CA THR A 45 -7.64 31.57 8.92
C THR A 45 -6.83 30.29 9.12
N THR A 46 -6.80 29.77 10.33
CA THR A 46 -6.45 28.38 10.61
C THR A 46 -7.51 27.52 9.92
N ASN A 47 -7.27 27.18 8.66
CA ASN A 47 -7.98 26.07 8.03
C ASN A 47 -7.58 24.83 8.83
N ASN A 48 -8.41 24.46 9.81
CA ASN A 48 -8.38 23.13 10.43
C ASN A 48 -8.75 22.11 9.33
N LYS A 49 -7.79 21.78 8.47
CA LYS A 49 -7.96 20.68 7.53
C LYS A 49 -7.99 19.41 8.39
N VAL A 50 -9.15 18.84 8.59
CA VAL A 50 -9.31 17.57 9.28
C VAL A 50 -8.49 16.55 8.50
N GLU A 51 -7.55 15.89 9.19
CA GLU A 51 -6.75 14.82 8.56
C GLU A 51 -7.64 13.65 8.19
N PRO A 52 -7.46 13.06 7.00
CA PRO A 52 -8.24 11.90 6.59
C PRO A 52 -8.01 10.72 7.52
N LYS A 53 -9.00 9.84 7.63
CA LYS A 53 -8.96 8.64 8.46
C LYS A 53 -9.08 7.39 7.60
N ILE A 54 -8.17 6.43 7.79
CA ILE A 54 -8.25 5.09 7.22
C ILE A 54 -8.68 4.15 8.35
N GLY A 55 -9.84 3.51 8.23
CA GLY A 55 -10.33 2.52 9.17
C GLY A 55 -9.88 1.11 8.79
N THR A 56 -9.45 0.29 9.77
CA THR A 56 -9.25 -1.15 9.62
C THR A 56 -9.48 -1.86 10.95
N HIS A 57 -9.48 -3.20 10.96
CA HIS A 57 -9.71 -3.96 12.18
C HIS A 57 -8.58 -3.82 13.22
N ASP A 58 -8.91 -4.05 14.47
CA ASP A 58 -7.99 -4.18 15.58
C ASP A 58 -7.55 -5.64 15.80
N GLY A 59 -6.66 -5.87 16.75
CA GLY A 59 -6.15 -7.20 17.10
C GLY A 59 -5.00 -7.67 16.22
N VAL A 60 -4.97 -8.95 15.89
CA VAL A 60 -3.96 -9.56 15.00
C VAL A 60 -4.13 -8.98 13.61
N PHE A 61 -3.03 -8.56 13.02
CA PHE A 61 -3.03 -8.03 11.66
C PHE A 61 -2.54 -9.05 10.63
N HIS A 62 -3.01 -8.91 9.39
CA HIS A 62 -2.67 -9.75 8.26
C HIS A 62 -1.96 -8.93 7.16
N CYS A 63 -1.60 -9.57 6.08
CA CYS A 63 -0.84 -8.90 5.02
C CYS A 63 -1.71 -7.97 4.18
N ASP A 64 -2.98 -8.31 4.01
CA ASP A 64 -3.87 -7.62 3.09
C ASP A 64 -4.26 -6.22 3.59
N GLU A 65 -4.76 -6.05 4.84
CA GLU A 65 -5.06 -4.72 5.36
C GLU A 65 -3.79 -3.87 5.55
N ILE A 66 -2.67 -4.52 5.90
CA ILE A 66 -1.37 -3.86 6.00
C ILE A 66 -0.99 -3.22 4.66
N LEU A 67 -1.08 -3.99 3.58
CA LEU A 67 -0.75 -3.51 2.24
C LEU A 67 -1.79 -2.51 1.72
N ALA A 68 -3.09 -2.74 1.98
CA ALA A 68 -4.16 -1.82 1.64
C ALA A 68 -3.94 -0.43 2.27
N CYS A 69 -3.63 -0.38 3.57
CA CYS A 69 -3.30 0.86 4.27
C CYS A 69 -2.07 1.56 3.66
N PHE A 70 -1.02 0.80 3.33
CA PHE A 70 0.16 1.38 2.70
C PHE A 70 -0.14 1.99 1.34
N ILE A 71 -0.84 1.26 0.45
CA ILE A 71 -1.22 1.74 -0.88
C ILE A 71 -2.02 3.04 -0.77
N LEU A 72 -3.02 3.08 0.11
CA LEU A 72 -3.81 4.29 0.35
C LEU A 72 -2.95 5.46 0.81
N LYS A 73 -2.03 5.26 1.76
CA LYS A 73 -1.12 6.31 2.25
C LYS A 73 -0.12 6.83 1.21
N LYS A 74 0.03 6.17 0.07
CA LYS A 74 0.81 6.70 -1.07
C LYS A 74 0.03 7.67 -1.95
N LEU A 75 -1.28 7.75 -1.79
CA LEU A 75 -2.11 8.73 -2.50
C LEU A 75 -2.01 10.11 -1.83
N PRO A 76 -1.95 11.20 -2.61
CA PRO A 76 -1.86 12.56 -2.06
C PRO A 76 -2.99 12.90 -1.08
N HIS A 77 -4.20 12.38 -1.30
CA HIS A 77 -5.34 12.60 -0.42
C HIS A 77 -5.16 11.95 0.96
N TYR A 78 -4.56 10.75 1.03
CA TYR A 78 -4.42 9.97 2.25
C TYR A 78 -3.00 9.98 2.82
N TYR A 79 -2.08 10.78 2.28
CA TYR A 79 -0.68 10.79 2.72
C TYR A 79 -0.51 11.01 4.23
N ASN A 80 -1.24 11.97 4.78
CA ASN A 80 -1.25 12.28 6.23
C ASN A 80 -2.39 11.57 6.98
N ALA A 81 -3.05 10.58 6.37
CA ALA A 81 -4.18 9.92 7.02
C ALA A 81 -3.76 9.23 8.32
N THR A 82 -4.60 9.41 9.35
CA THR A 82 -4.51 8.62 10.58
C THR A 82 -5.16 7.27 10.36
N ILE A 83 -4.47 6.18 10.76
CA ILE A 83 -5.04 4.83 10.71
C ILE A 83 -5.77 4.57 12.03
N ILE A 84 -7.05 4.24 11.95
CA ILE A 84 -7.94 3.90 13.06
C ILE A 84 -8.19 2.39 13.03
N ARG A 85 -7.58 1.67 13.98
CA ARG A 85 -7.76 0.23 14.12
C ARG A 85 -8.87 -0.07 15.10
N THR A 86 -10.00 -0.56 14.63
CA THR A 86 -11.21 -0.79 15.44
C THR A 86 -12.24 -1.66 14.73
N ARG A 87 -13.11 -2.33 15.48
CA ARG A 87 -14.35 -2.97 14.98
C ARG A 87 -15.61 -2.21 15.40
N ASP A 88 -15.47 -1.06 16.05
CA ASP A 88 -16.58 -0.19 16.40
C ASP A 88 -17.15 0.50 15.17
N GLU A 89 -18.36 0.12 14.79
CA GLU A 89 -19.05 0.64 13.59
C GLU A 89 -19.21 2.17 13.62
N THR A 90 -19.39 2.77 14.79
CA THR A 90 -19.52 4.22 14.93
C THR A 90 -18.21 4.93 14.54
N LYS A 91 -17.06 4.39 14.98
CA LYS A 91 -15.75 4.92 14.63
C LYS A 91 -15.41 4.67 13.16
N LEU A 92 -15.80 3.50 12.63
CA LEU A 92 -15.60 3.18 11.21
C LEU A 92 -16.44 4.10 10.31
N ALA A 93 -17.65 4.49 10.74
CA ALA A 93 -18.48 5.43 10.00
C ALA A 93 -17.86 6.83 9.85
N GLU A 94 -16.99 7.22 10.79
CA GLU A 94 -16.24 8.49 10.72
C GLU A 94 -15.00 8.42 9.82
N CYS A 95 -14.63 7.24 9.30
CA CYS A 95 -13.45 7.09 8.46
C CYS A 95 -13.78 7.39 7.00
N ASP A 96 -12.86 8.11 6.33
CA ASP A 96 -12.98 8.46 4.91
C ASP A 96 -12.90 7.21 4.02
N VAL A 97 -12.09 6.23 4.42
CA VAL A 97 -11.97 4.92 3.77
C VAL A 97 -11.84 3.83 4.82
N VAL A 98 -12.48 2.69 4.59
CA VAL A 98 -12.41 1.50 5.47
C VAL A 98 -11.97 0.29 4.66
N VAL A 99 -11.02 -0.46 5.20
CA VAL A 99 -10.48 -1.68 4.59
C VAL A 99 -10.55 -2.84 5.59
N ASP A 100 -10.88 -4.01 5.12
CA ASP A 100 -10.79 -5.29 5.83
C ASP A 100 -11.60 -5.37 7.14
N VAL A 101 -12.67 -4.60 7.24
CA VAL A 101 -13.57 -4.59 8.39
C VAL A 101 -14.91 -3.96 8.02
N GLY A 102 -15.95 -4.35 8.76
CA GLY A 102 -17.29 -3.76 8.63
C GLY A 102 -18.25 -4.55 7.74
N GLY A 103 -17.78 -5.59 7.05
CA GLY A 103 -18.62 -6.48 6.25
C GLY A 103 -19.24 -5.82 5.01
N VAL A 104 -18.62 -4.75 4.46
CA VAL A 104 -19.16 -4.00 3.33
C VAL A 104 -18.12 -3.81 2.24
N TYR A 105 -18.50 -4.19 1.01
CA TYR A 105 -17.80 -3.75 -0.19
C TYR A 105 -18.69 -2.79 -0.98
N ASP A 106 -18.37 -1.52 -0.93
CA ASP A 106 -19.02 -0.45 -1.67
C ASP A 106 -18.00 0.67 -2.01
N PRO A 107 -17.49 0.70 -3.24
CA PRO A 107 -16.51 1.70 -3.64
C PRO A 107 -17.08 3.13 -3.71
N ALA A 108 -18.41 3.31 -3.79
CA ALA A 108 -19.02 4.64 -3.82
C ALA A 108 -18.89 5.38 -2.47
N ILE A 109 -18.75 4.64 -1.38
CA ILE A 109 -18.54 5.17 -0.03
C ILE A 109 -17.19 4.74 0.56
N HIS A 110 -16.26 4.29 -0.29
CA HIS A 110 -14.92 3.83 0.10
C HIS A 110 -14.91 2.79 1.21
N ARG A 111 -15.66 1.70 1.01
CA ARG A 111 -15.68 0.51 1.89
C ARG A 111 -15.15 -0.70 1.11
N TYR A 112 -14.05 -1.29 1.56
CA TYR A 112 -13.30 -2.32 0.87
C TYR A 112 -13.05 -3.52 1.79
N ASP A 113 -14.13 -4.18 2.20
CA ASP A 113 -14.07 -5.43 2.97
C ASP A 113 -14.55 -6.60 2.10
N HIS A 114 -13.97 -7.77 2.26
CA HIS A 114 -14.24 -8.98 1.49
C HIS A 114 -14.83 -10.14 2.32
N HIS A 115 -15.11 -9.90 3.60
CA HIS A 115 -15.55 -10.94 4.54
C HIS A 115 -17.02 -11.35 4.42
N GLN A 116 -17.84 -10.70 3.57
CA GLN A 116 -19.23 -11.07 3.35
C GLN A 116 -19.31 -12.47 2.72
N ARG A 117 -20.24 -13.33 3.19
CA ARG A 117 -20.46 -14.66 2.62
C ARG A 117 -20.80 -14.65 1.12
N SER A 118 -21.43 -13.58 0.66
CA SER A 118 -21.81 -13.37 -0.74
C SER A 118 -20.69 -12.76 -1.59
N PHE A 119 -19.57 -12.36 -0.99
CA PHE A 119 -18.47 -11.72 -1.73
C PHE A 119 -17.75 -12.74 -2.63
N GLN A 120 -17.75 -12.47 -3.92
CA GLN A 120 -17.12 -13.31 -4.93
C GLN A 120 -16.35 -12.48 -5.96
N GLU A 121 -16.07 -11.21 -5.65
CA GLU A 121 -15.40 -10.35 -6.62
C GLU A 121 -13.97 -10.83 -6.88
N THR A 122 -13.63 -10.80 -8.15
CA THR A 122 -12.31 -11.12 -8.69
C THR A 122 -11.80 -9.93 -9.48
N PHE A 123 -10.54 -9.95 -9.86
CA PHE A 123 -10.03 -8.89 -10.71
C PHE A 123 -10.82 -8.80 -12.03
N SER A 124 -11.09 -9.95 -12.66
CA SER A 124 -11.85 -10.01 -13.92
C SER A 124 -13.32 -9.63 -13.79
N SER A 125 -13.95 -9.81 -12.62
CA SER A 125 -15.33 -9.33 -12.41
C SER A 125 -15.42 -7.81 -12.35
N LEU A 126 -14.41 -7.15 -11.76
CA LEU A 126 -14.37 -5.68 -11.64
C LEU A 126 -13.76 -5.01 -12.88
N VAL A 127 -12.82 -5.68 -13.54
CA VAL A 127 -12.13 -5.20 -14.74
C VAL A 127 -12.16 -6.29 -15.82
N PRO A 128 -13.22 -6.38 -16.63
CA PRO A 128 -13.46 -7.49 -17.56
C PRO A 128 -12.37 -7.72 -18.61
N SER A 129 -11.50 -6.75 -18.84
CA SER A 129 -10.34 -6.89 -19.74
C SER A 129 -9.16 -7.67 -19.14
N LYS A 130 -9.23 -8.04 -17.85
CA LYS A 130 -8.15 -8.72 -17.13
C LYS A 130 -8.50 -10.18 -16.88
N PRO A 131 -7.50 -11.11 -16.90
CA PRO A 131 -7.77 -12.55 -16.88
C PRO A 131 -7.88 -13.16 -15.49
N TRP A 132 -7.50 -12.44 -14.43
CA TRP A 132 -7.34 -13.04 -13.10
C TRP A 132 -8.66 -13.27 -12.38
N THR A 133 -8.86 -14.51 -11.95
CA THR A 133 -10.10 -15.00 -11.31
C THR A 133 -9.91 -15.36 -9.83
N THR A 134 -8.76 -15.04 -9.25
CA THR A 134 -8.54 -15.16 -7.82
C THR A 134 -9.49 -14.21 -7.08
N ARG A 135 -10.19 -14.71 -6.05
CA ARG A 135 -11.04 -13.87 -5.21
C ARG A 135 -10.18 -12.81 -4.52
N LEU A 136 -10.62 -11.56 -4.57
CA LEU A 136 -9.88 -10.43 -4.03
C LEU A 136 -9.92 -10.43 -2.50
N SER A 137 -8.83 -10.07 -1.88
CA SER A 137 -8.73 -9.59 -0.49
C SER A 137 -8.92 -8.08 -0.43
N SER A 138 -8.86 -7.50 0.74
CA SER A 138 -8.89 -6.04 0.87
C SER A 138 -7.70 -5.36 0.19
N ALA A 139 -6.52 -6.01 0.14
CA ALA A 139 -5.38 -5.52 -0.67
C ALA A 139 -5.71 -5.50 -2.16
N GLY A 140 -6.27 -6.60 -2.68
CA GLY A 140 -6.68 -6.70 -4.08
C GLY A 140 -7.75 -5.67 -4.44
N LEU A 141 -8.76 -5.47 -3.58
CA LEU A 141 -9.79 -4.44 -3.77
C LEU A 141 -9.19 -3.04 -3.85
N VAL A 142 -8.36 -2.67 -2.88
CA VAL A 142 -7.68 -1.36 -2.89
C VAL A 142 -6.77 -1.23 -4.11
N TYR A 143 -6.08 -2.29 -4.50
CA TYR A 143 -5.23 -2.26 -5.69
C TYR A 143 -6.04 -2.06 -6.98
N VAL A 144 -7.17 -2.75 -7.16
CA VAL A 144 -8.05 -2.56 -8.33
C VAL A 144 -8.50 -1.11 -8.46
N HIS A 145 -8.89 -0.48 -7.36
CA HIS A 145 -9.45 0.88 -7.39
C HIS A 145 -8.39 2.00 -7.41
N PHE A 146 -7.24 1.78 -6.79
CA PHE A 146 -6.26 2.86 -6.57
C PHE A 146 -4.87 2.55 -7.15
N GLY A 147 -4.59 1.31 -7.55
CA GLY A 147 -3.26 0.86 -7.94
C GLY A 147 -2.66 1.69 -9.08
N ARG A 148 -3.43 2.02 -10.12
CA ARG A 148 -2.97 2.87 -11.23
C ARG A 148 -2.53 4.25 -10.74
N ASN A 149 -3.32 4.88 -9.88
CA ASN A 149 -3.01 6.20 -9.34
C ASN A 149 -1.77 6.17 -8.45
N VAL A 150 -1.60 5.11 -7.66
CA VAL A 150 -0.43 4.92 -6.80
C VAL A 150 0.82 4.68 -7.64
N ILE A 151 0.75 3.85 -8.68
CA ILE A 151 1.86 3.61 -9.62
C ILE A 151 2.25 4.91 -10.32
N ALA A 152 1.28 5.67 -10.86
CA ALA A 152 1.52 6.97 -11.48
C ALA A 152 2.25 7.93 -10.53
N HIS A 153 1.77 7.99 -9.28
CA HIS A 153 2.39 8.84 -8.26
C HIS A 153 3.82 8.40 -7.91
N LEU A 154 4.05 7.09 -7.72
CA LEU A 154 5.36 6.55 -7.40
C LEU A 154 6.38 6.75 -8.54
N LEU A 155 5.94 6.61 -9.78
CA LEU A 155 6.79 6.80 -10.95
C LEU A 155 6.88 8.26 -11.40
N ASN A 156 6.07 9.15 -10.84
CA ASN A 156 5.95 10.56 -11.21
C ASN A 156 5.68 10.76 -12.71
N ILE A 157 4.70 10.01 -13.23
CA ILE A 157 4.24 10.05 -14.62
C ILE A 157 2.74 10.31 -14.68
N GLU A 158 2.23 10.69 -15.86
CA GLU A 158 0.79 10.92 -16.05
C GLU A 158 0.01 9.61 -15.95
N SER A 159 -1.19 9.65 -15.39
CA SER A 159 -2.02 8.46 -15.11
C SER A 159 -2.54 7.73 -16.37
N ASN A 160 -2.40 8.31 -17.53
CA ASN A 160 -2.76 7.74 -18.84
C ASN A 160 -1.57 7.17 -19.62
N ASP A 161 -0.40 7.05 -19.02
CA ASP A 161 0.78 6.46 -19.64
C ASP A 161 0.60 4.94 -19.78
N ASP A 162 0.89 4.39 -20.98
CA ASP A 162 0.79 2.96 -21.27
C ASP A 162 1.69 2.11 -20.35
N LEU A 163 2.78 2.68 -19.86
CA LEU A 163 3.65 2.03 -18.90
C LEU A 163 2.91 1.67 -17.60
N ILE A 164 1.97 2.51 -17.16
CA ILE A 164 1.19 2.24 -15.95
C ILE A 164 0.41 0.94 -16.09
N ASP A 165 -0.23 0.71 -17.23
CA ASP A 165 -1.01 -0.49 -17.48
C ASP A 165 -0.15 -1.76 -17.44
N ALA A 166 1.03 -1.69 -18.05
CA ALA A 166 1.98 -2.80 -18.04
C ALA A 166 2.51 -3.09 -16.62
N VAL A 167 2.88 -2.05 -15.87
CA VAL A 167 3.34 -2.20 -14.47
C VAL A 167 2.21 -2.68 -13.57
N TYR A 168 1.01 -2.13 -13.73
CA TYR A 168 -0.18 -2.52 -12.98
C TYR A 168 -0.49 -4.00 -13.13
N ASP A 169 -0.45 -4.52 -14.34
CA ASP A 169 -0.68 -5.93 -14.61
C ASP A 169 0.41 -6.80 -13.98
N LYS A 170 1.67 -6.44 -14.16
CA LYS A 170 2.80 -7.20 -13.64
C LYS A 170 2.88 -7.22 -12.10
N VAL A 171 2.55 -6.11 -11.46
CA VAL A 171 2.51 -6.04 -9.99
C VAL A 171 1.33 -6.86 -9.46
N TYR A 172 0.17 -6.83 -10.10
CA TYR A 172 -0.93 -7.70 -9.70
C TYR A 172 -0.54 -9.18 -9.80
N GLU A 173 -0.13 -9.61 -10.99
CA GLU A 173 0.21 -11.00 -11.28
C GLU A 173 1.30 -11.58 -10.39
N ASN A 174 2.30 -10.78 -10.03
CA ASN A 174 3.52 -11.26 -9.37
C ASN A 174 3.68 -10.78 -7.92
N PHE A 175 2.65 -10.15 -7.35
CA PHE A 175 2.72 -9.66 -5.97
C PHE A 175 1.34 -9.66 -5.27
N ILE A 176 0.34 -8.97 -5.82
CA ILE A 176 -0.96 -8.81 -5.16
C ILE A 176 -1.76 -10.12 -5.17
N GLN A 177 -1.76 -10.85 -6.28
CA GLN A 177 -2.54 -12.07 -6.45
C GLN A 177 -2.16 -13.16 -5.44
N GLU A 178 -0.89 -13.26 -5.05
CA GLU A 178 -0.44 -14.16 -3.99
C GLU A 178 -1.10 -13.80 -2.64
N ILE A 179 -1.16 -12.52 -2.32
CA ILE A 179 -1.77 -12.03 -1.07
C ILE A 179 -3.26 -12.35 -1.09
N ASP A 180 -3.96 -12.06 -2.19
CA ASP A 180 -5.36 -12.40 -2.38
C ASP A 180 -5.62 -13.90 -2.19
N GLY A 181 -4.79 -14.75 -2.81
CA GLY A 181 -4.92 -16.20 -2.71
C GLY A 181 -4.72 -16.72 -1.29
N ILE A 182 -3.68 -16.27 -0.61
CA ILE A 182 -3.36 -16.69 0.76
C ILE A 182 -4.43 -16.24 1.75
N ASP A 183 -4.86 -14.99 1.66
CA ASP A 183 -5.84 -14.41 2.56
C ASP A 183 -7.20 -15.11 2.44
N ASN A 184 -7.61 -15.43 1.22
CA ASN A 184 -8.83 -16.18 0.95
C ASN A 184 -8.72 -17.70 1.18
N GLY A 185 -7.56 -18.21 1.63
CA GLY A 185 -7.36 -19.64 1.87
C GLY A 185 -7.35 -20.50 0.60
N ILE A 186 -7.03 -19.91 -0.55
CA ILE A 186 -6.96 -20.60 -1.83
C ILE A 186 -5.66 -21.40 -1.90
N GLY A 187 -5.74 -22.69 -2.18
CA GLY A 187 -4.57 -23.56 -2.33
C GLY A 187 -3.71 -23.19 -3.55
N ILE A 188 -2.39 -23.26 -3.39
CA ILE A 188 -1.44 -23.00 -4.49
C ILE A 188 -1.59 -24.00 -5.63
N CYS A 189 -2.00 -25.24 -5.32
CA CYS A 189 -2.17 -26.32 -6.27
C CYS A 189 -3.34 -27.23 -5.87
N GLU A 190 -3.81 -28.04 -6.81
CA GLU A 190 -4.71 -29.15 -6.52
C GLU A 190 -3.93 -30.29 -5.86
N GLY A 191 -4.45 -30.85 -4.76
CA GLY A 191 -3.84 -31.97 -4.02
C GLY A 191 -2.92 -31.53 -2.88
N GLU A 192 -2.15 -32.51 -2.34
CA GLU A 192 -1.26 -32.28 -1.19
C GLU A 192 0.03 -31.56 -1.59
N GLN A 193 0.36 -30.52 -0.84
CA GLN A 193 1.66 -29.85 -0.98
C GLN A 193 2.78 -30.76 -0.41
N LYS A 194 3.85 -30.93 -1.18
CA LYS A 194 5.02 -31.74 -0.74
C LYS A 194 5.82 -31.08 0.39
N TYR A 195 5.72 -29.78 0.55
CA TYR A 195 6.33 -29.01 1.63
C TYR A 195 5.52 -27.73 1.89
N ARG A 196 5.69 -27.17 3.07
CA ARG A 196 5.05 -25.90 3.46
C ARG A 196 5.93 -24.71 3.06
N ILE A 197 5.33 -23.69 2.46
CA ILE A 197 5.98 -22.39 2.23
C ILE A 197 5.64 -21.51 3.41
N THR A 198 6.66 -21.06 4.15
CA THR A 198 6.51 -20.26 5.38
C THR A 198 7.28 -18.93 5.34
N THR A 199 7.84 -18.58 4.19
CA THR A 199 8.69 -17.40 4.01
C THR A 199 8.09 -16.35 3.06
N HIS A 200 6.88 -16.60 2.54
CA HIS A 200 6.15 -15.62 1.74
C HIS A 200 5.77 -14.38 2.57
N LEU A 201 5.42 -13.30 1.90
CA LEU A 201 5.19 -12.00 2.55
C LEU A 201 4.16 -12.09 3.67
N SER A 202 3.01 -12.75 3.43
CA SER A 202 1.94 -12.89 4.44
C SER A 202 2.44 -13.60 5.70
N ALA A 203 3.29 -14.64 5.58
CA ALA A 203 3.89 -15.31 6.75
C ALA A 203 4.86 -14.38 7.50
N ARG A 204 5.68 -13.61 6.79
CA ARG A 204 6.61 -12.66 7.40
C ARG A 204 5.90 -11.53 8.12
N ILE A 205 4.80 -11.03 7.57
CA ILE A 205 3.91 -10.06 8.21
C ILE A 205 3.27 -10.68 9.46
N GLY A 206 2.71 -11.88 9.33
CA GLY A 206 2.11 -12.61 10.46
C GLY A 206 3.08 -12.78 11.63
N ASN A 207 4.36 -13.05 11.36
CA ASN A 207 5.41 -13.18 12.37
C ASN A 207 5.76 -11.86 13.10
N LEU A 208 5.29 -10.73 12.62
CA LEU A 208 5.44 -9.44 13.31
C LEU A 208 4.38 -9.22 14.39
N ASN A 209 3.29 -9.98 14.40
CA ASN A 209 2.33 -9.92 15.51
C ASN A 209 3.00 -10.36 16.83
N PRO A 210 2.57 -9.83 17.98
CA PRO A 210 3.05 -10.29 19.27
C PRO A 210 2.83 -11.80 19.44
N SER A 211 3.82 -12.50 19.97
CA SER A 211 3.70 -13.91 20.33
C SER A 211 2.73 -14.08 21.52
N TRP A 212 2.08 -15.25 21.61
CA TRP A 212 1.10 -15.54 22.66
C TRP A 212 1.63 -15.39 24.09
N ASN A 213 2.95 -15.55 24.30
CA ASN A 213 3.65 -15.43 25.58
C ASN A 213 4.35 -14.08 25.76
N GLU A 214 4.18 -13.15 24.84
CA GLU A 214 4.78 -11.81 24.92
C GLU A 214 3.78 -10.84 25.56
N PRO A 215 4.19 -10.06 26.56
CA PRO A 215 3.35 -8.99 27.07
C PRO A 215 3.03 -8.01 25.94
N SER A 216 1.77 -7.86 25.61
CA SER A 216 1.35 -6.97 24.55
C SER A 216 0.45 -5.86 25.09
N ASN A 217 0.61 -4.67 24.53
CA ASN A 217 -0.26 -3.53 24.73
C ASN A 217 -0.49 -2.83 23.39
N ASP A 218 -1.45 -1.92 23.36
CA ASP A 218 -1.84 -1.23 22.12
C ASP A 218 -0.66 -0.50 21.45
N ALA A 219 0.27 0.07 22.25
CA ALA A 219 1.44 0.76 21.71
C ALA A 219 2.40 -0.19 21.00
N LEU A 220 2.65 -1.39 21.56
CA LEU A 220 3.48 -2.42 20.93
C LEU A 220 2.82 -2.94 19.64
N ILE A 221 1.52 -3.21 19.70
CA ILE A 221 0.76 -3.68 18.53
C ILE A 221 0.81 -2.63 17.41
N GLN A 222 0.61 -1.35 17.75
CA GLN A 222 0.70 -0.25 16.79
C GLN A 222 2.10 -0.13 16.18
N GLN A 223 3.16 -0.20 16.97
CA GLN A 223 4.54 -0.18 16.48
C GLN A 223 4.81 -1.33 15.49
N ARG A 224 4.31 -2.53 15.82
CA ARG A 224 4.49 -3.71 14.94
C ARG A 224 3.66 -3.62 13.66
N PHE A 225 2.46 -3.07 13.75
CA PHE A 225 1.64 -2.76 12.59
C PHE A 225 2.36 -1.79 11.63
N GLU A 226 2.94 -0.73 12.16
CA GLU A 226 3.71 0.24 11.35
C GLU A 226 4.94 -0.41 10.70
N ARG A 227 5.64 -1.29 11.42
CA ARG A 227 6.76 -2.05 10.87
C ARG A 227 6.31 -3.02 9.78
N ALA A 228 5.17 -3.69 9.97
CA ALA A 228 4.58 -4.58 8.98
C ALA A 228 4.19 -3.80 7.71
N MET A 229 3.58 -2.63 7.88
CA MET A 229 3.21 -1.74 6.78
C MET A 229 4.45 -1.23 6.02
N GLN A 230 5.53 -0.92 6.71
CA GLN A 230 6.79 -0.55 6.08
C GLN A 230 7.36 -1.72 5.25
N LEU A 231 7.41 -2.94 5.83
CA LEU A 231 7.93 -4.13 5.13
C LEU A 231 7.14 -4.44 3.85
N ALA A 232 5.81 -4.55 3.95
CA ALA A 232 4.96 -4.84 2.79
C ALA A 232 5.05 -3.72 1.73
N GLY A 233 5.13 -2.49 2.21
CA GLY A 233 5.19 -1.31 1.36
C GLY A 233 6.51 -1.15 0.61
N GLU A 234 7.63 -1.46 1.23
CA GLU A 234 8.95 -1.46 0.57
C GLU A 234 8.98 -2.50 -0.55
N GLU A 235 8.51 -3.72 -0.28
CA GLU A 235 8.46 -4.78 -1.30
C GLU A 235 7.49 -4.45 -2.45
N PHE A 236 6.35 -3.83 -2.15
CA PHE A 236 5.43 -3.34 -3.18
C PHE A 236 6.11 -2.28 -4.07
N GLN A 237 6.77 -1.29 -3.48
CA GLN A 237 7.48 -0.25 -4.24
C GLN A 237 8.61 -0.83 -5.09
N ASP A 238 9.38 -1.77 -4.54
CA ASP A 238 10.43 -2.46 -5.28
C ASP A 238 9.88 -3.18 -6.51
N LYS A 239 8.71 -3.84 -6.40
CA LYS A 239 8.04 -4.46 -7.55
C LYS A 239 7.59 -3.42 -8.59
N VAL A 240 7.01 -2.30 -8.16
CA VAL A 240 6.61 -1.21 -9.06
C VAL A 240 7.83 -0.68 -9.84
N PHE A 241 8.92 -0.35 -9.14
CA PHE A 241 10.13 0.16 -9.79
C PHE A 241 10.82 -0.90 -10.66
N TYR A 242 10.84 -2.15 -10.22
CA TYR A 242 11.41 -3.24 -11.02
C TYR A 242 10.70 -3.38 -12.37
N TYR A 243 9.36 -3.45 -12.36
CA TYR A 243 8.58 -3.62 -13.59
C TYR A 243 8.51 -2.35 -14.45
N ALA A 244 8.71 -1.18 -13.87
CA ALA A 244 8.82 0.06 -14.64
C ALA A 244 10.13 0.18 -15.43
N HIS A 245 11.18 -0.61 -15.08
CA HIS A 245 12.48 -0.59 -15.73
C HIS A 245 12.78 -1.85 -16.56
N SER A 246 11.87 -2.82 -16.59
CA SER A 246 12.02 -4.08 -17.33
C SER A 246 11.24 -4.06 -18.64
#